data_a17951a75bf0ca44d48a646c537a7e51
#
_entry.id   a17951a75bf0ca44d48a646c537a7e51
#
_cell.length_a   1.000
_cell.length_b   1.000
_cell.length_c   1.000
_cell.angle_alpha   90.00
_cell.angle_beta   90.00
_cell.angle_gamma   90.00
#
_symmetry.space_group_name_H-M   'P 1'
#
loop_
_entity.id
_entity.type
_entity.pdbx_description
1 polymer ?
#
loop_
_entity_poly.entity_id
_entity_poly.type
_entity_poly.pdbx_seq_one_letter_code
_entity_poly.pdbx_strand_id
1 'polypeptide(L)'
;MQEVQKKSDEKQKEYKELLKRYHRHSERHVLALEANLSHVDKCKIFHCADLERKAGNELIAIMKNNYEQLSRTKKYRKLKKLYGKCVANKNKKEKKKIALQLKNLQKQYHLTREDCRVLMIPISKKYRLNSVIGVTKAEDIWKAVEKCLYGDGKKLNFFRRGELPGIRAKQRNKGIVICAQENSLQFKFLGLDFGVKVKDRFEQEEIRGILQYLEQPDVIDKQAVEEFQKNNICISTYRPCYATLVCKKIRGKLRVYVHLTVEGISKPKYDRYGNRKHRLGKGIIGCDIGTQTIAYTSDNEVGLRNLAERGSSIQVNERRERLIYRAMDRSKRVSNPQNYNEDGTIRKGPKRWKYSKRYQKLKEKHREFSRINAVNRHLSIREDVNYLRSIGDIFVTEPKNAKRLQKRVKNTTVNSKGKMNCKKRFGKSIQNRCCGYFQSQVERKFKSTEGTYWEVSNDYRASQYDHTADEYIKKKLSKRMYSLSDGTIVQRDWYSSYLLYCISLETKKIDKEKCRNNNGIKKERFRIPLWKLKL
;
A
#
# COMPACT_ATOMS: atom_id res chain seq x y z
N MET A 1 -23.36 -11.88 48.86
CA MET A 1 -22.13 -12.27 48.09
C MET A 1 -22.40 -12.53 46.61
N GLN A 2 -23.43 -13.28 46.22
CA GLN A 2 -23.75 -13.57 44.80
C GLN A 2 -24.11 -12.34 43.96
N GLU A 3 -24.84 -11.34 44.49
CA GLU A 3 -25.16 -10.09 43.75
C GLU A 3 -23.95 -9.17 43.54
N VAL A 4 -23.02 -9.11 44.49
CA VAL A 4 -21.78 -8.32 44.37
C VAL A 4 -20.87 -8.95 43.32
N GLN A 5 -20.82 -10.29 43.29
CA GLN A 5 -20.04 -11.05 42.28
C GLN A 5 -20.62 -10.87 40.87
N LYS A 6 -21.97 -10.89 40.74
CA LYS A 6 -22.65 -10.68 39.46
C LYS A 6 -22.46 -9.27 38.91
N LYS A 7 -22.52 -8.23 39.73
CA LYS A 7 -22.24 -6.83 39.38
C LYS A 7 -20.75 -6.62 38.98
N SER A 8 -19.84 -7.33 39.65
CA SER A 8 -18.41 -7.31 39.30
C SER A 8 -18.14 -7.95 37.91
N ASP A 9 -18.81 -9.09 37.63
CA ASP A 9 -18.68 -9.80 36.35
C ASP A 9 -19.31 -9.00 35.19
N GLU A 10 -20.41 -8.28 35.42
CA GLU A 10 -21.03 -7.39 34.43
C GLU A 10 -20.12 -6.20 34.10
N LYS A 11 -19.54 -5.51 35.08
CA LYS A 11 -18.57 -4.42 34.88
C LYS A 11 -17.33 -4.90 34.14
N GLN A 12 -16.86 -6.10 34.44
CA GLN A 12 -15.70 -6.69 33.77
C GLN A 12 -15.98 -7.07 32.30
N LYS A 13 -17.23 -7.50 32.00
CA LYS A 13 -17.70 -7.71 30.61
C LYS A 13 -17.78 -6.40 29.83
N GLU A 14 -18.37 -5.39 30.44
CA GLU A 14 -18.48 -4.06 29.82
C GLU A 14 -17.12 -3.45 29.52
N TYR A 15 -16.18 -3.50 30.45
CA TYR A 15 -14.80 -3.06 30.25
C TYR A 15 -14.11 -3.81 29.10
N LYS A 16 -14.27 -5.15 29.02
CA LYS A 16 -13.70 -5.95 27.93
C LYS A 16 -14.28 -5.59 26.56
N GLU A 17 -15.55 -5.21 26.49
CA GLU A 17 -16.18 -4.76 25.24
C GLU A 17 -15.71 -3.37 24.84
N LEU A 18 -15.59 -2.45 25.78
CA LEU A 18 -15.03 -1.12 25.57
C LEU A 18 -13.58 -1.19 25.09
N LEU A 19 -12.75 -2.01 25.71
CA LEU A 19 -11.37 -2.25 25.30
C LEU A 19 -11.29 -2.82 23.87
N LYS A 20 -12.18 -3.77 23.51
CA LYS A 20 -12.29 -4.26 22.13
C LYS A 20 -12.70 -3.16 21.15
N ARG A 21 -13.61 -2.27 21.57
CA ARG A 21 -14.05 -1.14 20.76
C ARG A 21 -12.93 -0.14 20.57
N TYR A 22 -12.20 0.23 21.61
CA TYR A 22 -11.01 1.06 21.58
C TYR A 22 -9.96 0.50 20.58
N HIS A 23 -9.58 -0.79 20.72
CA HIS A 23 -8.62 -1.44 19.83
C HIS A 23 -9.06 -1.51 18.35
N ARG A 24 -10.36 -1.39 18.04
CA ARG A 24 -10.85 -1.31 16.65
C ARG A 24 -10.69 0.07 16.06
N HIS A 25 -10.79 1.10 16.88
CA HIS A 25 -10.75 2.50 16.46
C HIS A 25 -9.32 3.06 16.49
N SER A 26 -8.46 2.51 17.37
CA SER A 26 -7.10 2.99 17.49
C SER A 26 -6.28 2.76 16.21
N GLU A 27 -5.50 3.78 15.84
CA GLU A 27 -4.59 3.71 14.72
C GLU A 27 -3.45 2.71 14.98
N ARG A 28 -2.78 2.28 13.93
CA ARG A 28 -1.64 1.38 14.02
C ARG A 28 -0.53 1.81 13.08
N HIS A 29 0.69 1.70 13.56
CA HIS A 29 1.86 1.90 12.75
C HIS A 29 2.77 0.67 12.77
N VAL A 30 3.74 0.61 11.86
CA VAL A 30 4.69 -0.50 11.78
C VAL A 30 6.10 0.03 12.00
N LEU A 31 6.73 -0.48 13.05
CA LEU A 31 8.14 -0.25 13.34
C LEU A 31 8.95 -1.38 12.68
N ALA A 32 9.90 -1.04 11.81
CA ALA A 32 10.72 -1.99 11.06
C ALA A 32 12.15 -2.02 11.61
N LEU A 33 12.45 -2.97 12.47
CA LEU A 33 13.71 -3.13 13.19
C LEU A 33 14.57 -4.22 12.56
N GLU A 34 15.88 -4.04 12.45
CA GLU A 34 16.78 -5.11 12.02
C GLU A 34 17.08 -6.05 13.20
N ALA A 35 16.81 -7.34 13.02
CA ALA A 35 17.10 -8.35 14.05
C ALA A 35 18.61 -8.53 14.26
N ASN A 36 19.02 -8.61 15.51
CA ASN A 36 20.40 -8.89 15.89
C ASN A 36 20.59 -10.41 15.98
N LEU A 37 21.01 -11.01 14.89
CA LEU A 37 21.13 -12.46 14.71
C LEU A 37 22.48 -12.84 14.14
N SER A 38 22.97 -14.03 14.52
CA SER A 38 24.12 -14.65 13.87
C SER A 38 23.83 -15.00 12.40
N HIS A 39 24.84 -15.33 11.62
CA HIS A 39 24.64 -15.80 10.25
C HIS A 39 23.87 -17.13 10.21
N VAL A 40 24.16 -18.04 11.12
CA VAL A 40 23.51 -19.35 11.24
C VAL A 40 22.02 -19.19 11.53
N ASP A 41 21.66 -18.33 12.49
CA ASP A 41 20.27 -18.10 12.86
C ASP A 41 19.47 -17.42 11.76
N LYS A 42 20.10 -16.48 11.03
CA LYS A 42 19.50 -15.94 9.81
C LYS A 42 19.19 -17.04 8.80
N CYS A 43 20.10 -18.00 8.58
CA CYS A 43 19.88 -19.13 7.68
C CYS A 43 18.69 -20.00 8.14
N LYS A 44 18.55 -20.27 9.46
CA LYS A 44 17.39 -20.99 10.01
C LYS A 44 16.08 -20.29 9.71
N ILE A 45 16.02 -18.97 9.92
CA ILE A 45 14.81 -18.17 9.64
C ILE A 45 14.52 -18.13 8.13
N PHE A 46 15.52 -17.98 7.28
CA PHE A 46 15.37 -18.04 5.83
C PHE A 46 14.86 -19.40 5.35
N HIS A 47 15.34 -20.49 5.95
CA HIS A 47 14.86 -21.84 5.66
C HIS A 47 13.39 -21.99 6.05
N CYS A 48 13.00 -21.54 7.24
CA CYS A 48 11.61 -21.54 7.68
C CYS A 48 10.70 -20.73 6.72
N ALA A 49 11.14 -19.56 6.25
CA ALA A 49 10.40 -18.77 5.26
C ALA A 49 10.23 -19.50 3.93
N ASP A 50 11.23 -20.30 3.50
CA ASP A 50 11.10 -21.13 2.28
C ASP A 50 10.14 -22.31 2.47
N LEU A 51 10.16 -22.95 3.65
CA LEU A 51 9.19 -24.00 4.01
C LEU A 51 7.76 -23.43 4.03
N GLU A 52 7.54 -22.25 4.64
CA GLU A 52 6.25 -21.57 4.64
C GLU A 52 5.79 -21.23 3.20
N ARG A 53 6.70 -20.82 2.32
CA ARG A 53 6.42 -20.60 0.90
C ARG A 53 5.97 -21.88 0.19
N LYS A 54 6.65 -23.01 0.45
CA LYS A 54 6.32 -24.32 -0.12
C LYS A 54 4.95 -24.79 0.37
N ALA A 55 4.71 -24.74 1.68
CA ALA A 55 3.44 -25.07 2.30
C ALA A 55 2.29 -24.20 1.73
N GLY A 56 2.51 -22.89 1.62
CA GLY A 56 1.54 -21.98 1.01
C GLY A 56 1.24 -22.33 -0.45
N ASN A 57 2.24 -22.74 -1.22
CA ASN A 57 2.04 -23.14 -2.62
C ASN A 57 1.26 -24.46 -2.73
N GLU A 58 1.44 -25.40 -1.82
CA GLU A 58 0.68 -26.64 -1.77
C GLU A 58 -0.81 -26.34 -1.51
N LEU A 59 -1.13 -25.52 -0.52
CA LEU A 59 -2.51 -25.08 -0.28
C LEU A 59 -3.07 -24.29 -1.48
N ILE A 60 -2.28 -23.41 -2.09
CA ILE A 60 -2.71 -22.67 -3.30
C ILE A 60 -3.03 -23.63 -4.44
N ALA A 61 -2.30 -24.73 -4.61
CA ALA A 61 -2.56 -25.73 -5.64
C ALA A 61 -3.94 -26.36 -5.46
N ILE A 62 -4.28 -26.76 -4.23
CA ILE A 62 -5.59 -27.34 -3.90
C ILE A 62 -6.71 -26.32 -4.14
N MET A 63 -6.59 -25.13 -3.54
CA MET A 63 -7.59 -24.08 -3.65
C MET A 63 -7.78 -23.59 -5.09
N LYS A 64 -6.71 -23.58 -5.88
CA LYS A 64 -6.75 -23.23 -7.30
C LYS A 64 -7.52 -24.27 -8.11
N ASN A 65 -7.27 -25.55 -7.90
CA ASN A 65 -8.00 -26.63 -8.55
C ASN A 65 -9.49 -26.54 -8.23
N ASN A 66 -9.85 -26.43 -6.96
CA ASN A 66 -11.24 -26.29 -6.51
C ASN A 66 -11.93 -25.05 -7.13
N TYR A 67 -11.22 -23.91 -7.18
CA TYR A 67 -11.73 -22.70 -7.81
C TYR A 67 -11.90 -22.85 -9.33
N GLU A 68 -11.00 -23.52 -10.01
CA GLU A 68 -11.11 -23.79 -11.45
C GLU A 68 -12.32 -24.69 -11.74
N GLN A 69 -12.55 -25.74 -10.95
CA GLN A 69 -13.74 -26.60 -11.06
C GLN A 69 -15.03 -25.79 -10.87
N LEU A 70 -15.15 -25.03 -9.76
CA LEU A 70 -16.30 -24.15 -9.50
C LEU A 70 -16.53 -23.16 -10.65
N SER A 71 -15.48 -22.51 -11.13
CA SER A 71 -15.55 -21.45 -12.15
C SER A 71 -16.02 -21.96 -13.53
N ARG A 72 -15.89 -23.27 -13.81
CA ARG A 72 -16.38 -23.90 -15.03
C ARG A 72 -17.89 -24.18 -15.00
N THR A 73 -18.52 -24.18 -13.83
CA THR A 73 -19.96 -24.47 -13.71
C THR A 73 -20.82 -23.32 -14.26
N LYS A 74 -21.86 -23.69 -15.04
CA LYS A 74 -22.84 -22.72 -15.57
C LYS A 74 -23.55 -21.97 -14.44
N LYS A 75 -23.93 -22.68 -13.35
CA LYS A 75 -24.61 -22.13 -12.17
C LYS A 75 -23.79 -21.02 -11.49
N TYR A 76 -22.49 -21.25 -11.24
CA TYR A 76 -21.61 -20.23 -10.64
C TYR A 76 -21.47 -19.00 -11.53
N ARG A 77 -21.25 -19.18 -12.84
CA ARG A 77 -21.10 -18.06 -13.79
C ARG A 77 -22.36 -17.21 -13.85
N LYS A 78 -23.56 -17.83 -13.87
CA LYS A 78 -24.86 -17.13 -13.82
C LYS A 78 -25.02 -16.32 -12.53
N LEU A 79 -24.81 -16.95 -11.36
CA LEU A 79 -24.90 -16.28 -10.05
C LEU A 79 -23.88 -15.15 -9.89
N LYS A 80 -22.64 -15.33 -10.33
CA LYS A 80 -21.60 -14.28 -10.28
C LYS A 80 -21.96 -13.07 -11.14
N LYS A 81 -22.57 -13.26 -12.32
CA LYS A 81 -23.06 -12.17 -13.17
C LYS A 81 -24.22 -11.42 -12.51
N LEU A 82 -25.17 -12.14 -11.92
CA LEU A 82 -26.30 -11.57 -11.18
C LEU A 82 -25.82 -10.79 -9.95
N TYR A 83 -24.91 -11.36 -9.15
CA TYR A 83 -24.31 -10.67 -8.02
C TYR A 83 -23.66 -9.34 -8.42
N GLY A 84 -22.92 -9.33 -9.53
CA GLY A 84 -22.32 -8.12 -10.07
C GLY A 84 -23.34 -7.04 -10.47
N LYS A 85 -24.49 -7.47 -11.06
CA LYS A 85 -25.59 -6.54 -11.39
C LYS A 85 -26.24 -5.97 -10.12
N CYS A 86 -26.50 -6.80 -9.10
CA CYS A 86 -27.07 -6.36 -7.83
C CYS A 86 -26.17 -5.37 -7.08
N VAL A 87 -24.85 -5.54 -7.19
CA VAL A 87 -23.86 -4.56 -6.65
C VAL A 87 -23.94 -3.24 -7.40
N ALA A 88 -24.02 -3.27 -8.74
CA ALA A 88 -24.12 -2.06 -9.57
C ALA A 88 -25.42 -1.30 -9.30
N ASN A 89 -26.55 -2.00 -9.16
CA ASN A 89 -27.89 -1.44 -8.96
C ASN A 89 -28.22 -1.17 -7.48
N LYS A 90 -27.25 -1.35 -6.56
CA LYS A 90 -27.41 -1.15 -5.12
C LYS A 90 -28.56 -1.95 -4.46
N ASN A 91 -29.05 -3.03 -5.11
CA ASN A 91 -30.12 -3.88 -4.59
C ASN A 91 -29.62 -4.80 -3.46
N LYS A 92 -29.82 -4.39 -2.22
CA LYS A 92 -29.31 -5.08 -1.02
C LYS A 92 -30.02 -6.41 -0.73
N LYS A 93 -31.36 -6.51 -0.97
CA LYS A 93 -32.14 -7.73 -0.66
C LYS A 93 -31.74 -8.89 -1.58
N GLU A 94 -31.75 -8.66 -2.90
CA GLU A 94 -31.40 -9.68 -3.90
C GLU A 94 -29.91 -10.07 -3.83
N LYS A 95 -29.03 -9.10 -3.56
CA LYS A 95 -27.61 -9.35 -3.28
C LYS A 95 -27.40 -10.36 -2.15
N LYS A 96 -28.15 -10.25 -1.03
CA LYS A 96 -28.06 -11.19 0.09
C LYS A 96 -28.50 -12.61 -0.31
N LYS A 97 -29.60 -12.75 -1.06
CA LYS A 97 -30.11 -14.04 -1.57
C LYS A 97 -29.08 -14.73 -2.48
N ILE A 98 -28.53 -14.00 -3.43
CA ILE A 98 -27.51 -14.54 -4.36
C ILE A 98 -26.20 -14.87 -3.63
N ALA A 99 -25.80 -14.05 -2.65
CA ALA A 99 -24.63 -14.33 -1.82
C ALA A 99 -24.76 -15.65 -1.05
N LEU A 100 -25.94 -15.97 -0.53
CA LEU A 100 -26.21 -17.24 0.15
C LEU A 100 -26.07 -18.44 -0.81
N GLN A 101 -26.62 -18.34 -2.02
CA GLN A 101 -26.49 -19.38 -3.05
C GLN A 101 -25.02 -19.58 -3.46
N LEU A 102 -24.26 -18.49 -3.63
CA LEU A 102 -22.83 -18.56 -3.90
C LEU A 102 -22.07 -19.22 -2.74
N LYS A 103 -22.43 -18.92 -1.49
CA LYS A 103 -21.80 -19.51 -0.30
C LYS A 103 -22.06 -21.02 -0.22
N ASN A 104 -23.25 -21.49 -0.59
CA ASN A 104 -23.56 -22.91 -0.63
C ASN A 104 -22.76 -23.66 -1.71
N LEU A 105 -22.62 -23.08 -2.91
CA LEU A 105 -21.73 -23.62 -3.94
C LEU A 105 -20.27 -23.66 -3.49
N GLN A 106 -19.78 -22.63 -2.80
CA GLN A 106 -18.41 -22.60 -2.29
C GLN A 106 -18.15 -23.71 -1.28
N LYS A 107 -19.13 -24.01 -0.40
CA LYS A 107 -19.03 -25.14 0.53
C LYS A 107 -18.90 -26.47 -0.21
N GLN A 108 -19.72 -26.69 -1.26
CA GLN A 108 -19.67 -27.91 -2.08
C GLN A 108 -18.31 -28.14 -2.76
N TYR A 109 -17.61 -27.05 -3.10
CA TYR A 109 -16.29 -27.10 -3.73
C TYR A 109 -15.13 -26.87 -2.75
N HIS A 110 -15.37 -26.97 -1.44
CA HIS A 110 -14.35 -26.75 -0.39
C HIS A 110 -13.58 -25.44 -0.58
N LEU A 111 -14.31 -24.33 -0.78
CA LEU A 111 -13.77 -22.98 -1.02
C LEU A 111 -14.24 -22.01 0.08
N THR A 112 -14.11 -22.42 1.33
CA THR A 112 -14.40 -21.59 2.49
C THR A 112 -13.11 -21.20 3.25
N ARG A 113 -13.25 -20.26 4.18
CA ARG A 113 -12.15 -19.90 5.09
C ARG A 113 -11.73 -21.08 5.96
N GLU A 114 -12.72 -21.87 6.40
CA GLU A 114 -12.49 -23.01 7.25
C GLU A 114 -11.80 -24.14 6.48
N ASP A 115 -12.20 -24.41 5.23
CA ASP A 115 -11.50 -25.39 4.38
C ASP A 115 -10.02 -25.04 4.22
N CYS A 116 -9.68 -23.74 4.04
CA CYS A 116 -8.28 -23.33 3.97
C CYS A 116 -7.52 -23.66 5.27
N ARG A 117 -8.15 -23.53 6.44
CA ARG A 117 -7.53 -23.82 7.75
C ARG A 117 -7.37 -25.30 7.96
N VAL A 118 -8.40 -26.08 7.70
CA VAL A 118 -8.39 -27.55 7.86
C VAL A 118 -7.34 -28.16 6.94
N LEU A 119 -7.32 -27.79 5.67
CA LEU A 119 -6.33 -28.28 4.70
C LEU A 119 -4.89 -27.86 5.07
N MET A 120 -4.71 -26.74 5.75
CA MET A 120 -3.40 -26.29 6.17
C MET A 120 -2.82 -27.10 7.35
N ILE A 121 -3.64 -27.80 8.12
CA ILE A 121 -3.17 -28.60 9.28
C ILE A 121 -2.18 -29.70 8.85
N PRO A 122 -2.54 -30.64 7.96
CA PRO A 122 -1.61 -31.67 7.52
C PRO A 122 -0.42 -31.11 6.75
N ILE A 123 -0.62 -30.04 5.95
CA ILE A 123 0.45 -29.35 5.24
C ILE A 123 1.46 -28.74 6.25
N SER A 124 0.97 -28.09 7.31
CA SER A 124 1.85 -27.53 8.35
C SER A 124 2.67 -28.59 9.06
N LYS A 125 2.07 -29.76 9.38
CA LYS A 125 2.77 -30.90 9.96
C LYS A 125 3.88 -31.43 9.03
N LYS A 126 3.56 -31.62 7.73
CA LYS A 126 4.53 -32.04 6.70
C LYS A 126 5.75 -31.14 6.61
N TYR A 127 5.56 -29.82 6.69
CA TYR A 127 6.64 -28.83 6.61
C TYR A 127 7.18 -28.40 7.98
N ARG A 128 6.76 -29.03 9.07
CA ARG A 128 7.18 -28.71 10.45
C ARG A 128 7.02 -27.23 10.80
N LEU A 129 5.90 -26.64 10.35
CA LEU A 129 5.56 -25.25 10.65
C LEU A 129 4.81 -25.14 11.97
N ASN A 130 5.06 -24.07 12.72
CA ASN A 130 4.25 -23.72 13.88
C ASN A 130 2.78 -23.53 13.46
N SER A 131 1.84 -24.08 14.24
CA SER A 131 0.41 -24.07 13.94
C SER A 131 -0.15 -22.65 13.73
N VAL A 132 0.27 -21.69 14.55
CA VAL A 132 -0.19 -20.28 14.43
C VAL A 132 0.27 -19.64 13.11
N ILE A 133 1.49 -19.96 12.67
CA ILE A 133 2.03 -19.51 11.37
C ILE A 133 1.24 -20.16 10.23
N GLY A 134 0.98 -21.46 10.33
CA GLY A 134 0.18 -22.19 9.36
C GLY A 134 -1.23 -21.61 9.21
N VAL A 135 -1.95 -21.41 10.31
CA VAL A 135 -3.27 -20.78 10.31
C VAL A 135 -3.23 -19.35 9.72
N THR A 136 -2.20 -18.56 10.06
CA THR A 136 -2.04 -17.22 9.51
C THR A 136 -1.81 -17.25 8.01
N LYS A 137 -1.03 -18.22 7.51
CA LYS A 137 -0.81 -18.42 6.08
C LYS A 137 -2.09 -18.86 5.37
N ALA A 138 -2.87 -19.76 5.95
CA ALA A 138 -4.17 -20.18 5.42
C ALA A 138 -5.12 -18.98 5.27
N GLU A 139 -5.16 -18.08 6.25
CA GLU A 139 -5.96 -16.86 6.17
C GLU A 139 -5.50 -15.88 5.09
N ASP A 140 -4.20 -15.77 4.85
CA ASP A 140 -3.68 -14.92 3.78
C ASP A 140 -4.00 -15.50 2.39
N ILE A 141 -3.97 -16.82 2.26
CA ILE A 141 -4.38 -17.52 1.04
C ILE A 141 -5.89 -17.38 0.85
N TRP A 142 -6.68 -17.53 1.91
CA TRP A 142 -8.12 -17.29 1.86
C TRP A 142 -8.47 -15.90 1.32
N LYS A 143 -7.79 -14.83 1.75
CA LYS A 143 -7.99 -13.49 1.20
C LYS A 143 -7.76 -13.42 -0.32
N ALA A 144 -6.81 -14.21 -0.84
CA ALA A 144 -6.59 -14.29 -2.28
C ALA A 144 -7.70 -15.07 -2.99
N VAL A 145 -8.21 -16.15 -2.39
CA VAL A 145 -9.37 -16.91 -2.87
C VAL A 145 -10.63 -16.05 -2.87
N GLU A 146 -10.92 -15.38 -1.75
CA GLU A 146 -12.06 -14.47 -1.59
C GLU A 146 -12.05 -13.36 -2.64
N LYS A 147 -10.88 -12.84 -2.97
CA LYS A 147 -10.71 -11.85 -4.03
C LYS A 147 -11.02 -12.42 -5.42
N CYS A 148 -10.77 -13.71 -5.67
CA CYS A 148 -11.18 -14.37 -6.91
C CYS A 148 -12.69 -14.67 -6.93
N LEU A 149 -13.27 -14.98 -5.78
CA LEU A 149 -14.70 -15.29 -5.64
C LEU A 149 -15.59 -14.04 -5.79
N TYR A 150 -15.29 -12.99 -5.01
CA TYR A 150 -16.15 -11.81 -4.86
C TYR A 150 -15.56 -10.52 -5.43
N GLY A 151 -14.24 -10.45 -5.62
CA GLY A 151 -13.53 -9.26 -6.07
C GLY A 151 -13.14 -9.30 -7.54
N ASP A 152 -12.10 -8.53 -7.85
CA ASP A 152 -11.52 -8.37 -9.19
C ASP A 152 -10.40 -9.39 -9.50
N GLY A 153 -10.14 -10.34 -8.59
CA GLY A 153 -9.15 -11.40 -8.76
C GLY A 153 -9.52 -12.34 -9.90
N LYS A 154 -8.56 -12.62 -10.81
CA LYS A 154 -8.79 -13.49 -11.96
C LYS A 154 -8.27 -14.90 -11.76
N LYS A 155 -7.20 -15.07 -11.00
CA LYS A 155 -6.53 -16.34 -10.74
C LYS A 155 -5.72 -16.30 -9.47
N LEU A 156 -5.52 -17.46 -8.85
CA LEU A 156 -4.58 -17.67 -7.77
C LEU A 156 -3.17 -17.85 -8.35
N ASN A 157 -2.19 -17.16 -7.77
CA ASN A 157 -0.80 -17.22 -8.21
C ASN A 157 0.05 -17.89 -7.14
N PHE A 158 0.99 -18.72 -7.56
CA PHE A 158 2.01 -19.31 -6.69
C PHE A 158 3.08 -18.28 -6.30
N PHE A 159 3.62 -18.41 -5.11
CA PHE A 159 4.86 -17.73 -4.71
C PHE A 159 6.03 -18.28 -5.53
N ARG A 160 6.80 -17.39 -6.13
CA ARG A 160 7.94 -17.77 -6.97
C ARG A 160 9.11 -18.26 -6.10
N ARG A 161 9.95 -19.13 -6.66
CA ARG A 161 11.19 -19.53 -5.98
C ARG A 161 12.07 -18.33 -5.65
N GLY A 162 12.47 -18.20 -4.37
CA GLY A 162 13.24 -17.07 -3.85
C GLY A 162 12.42 -15.80 -3.54
N GLU A 163 11.09 -15.87 -3.67
CA GLU A 163 10.16 -14.90 -3.12
C GLU A 163 9.77 -15.40 -1.73
N LEU A 164 10.34 -14.79 -0.70
CA LEU A 164 10.09 -15.19 0.69
C LEU A 164 8.98 -14.32 1.26
N PRO A 165 7.80 -14.88 1.52
CA PRO A 165 6.76 -14.17 2.26
C PRO A 165 7.25 -13.90 3.68
N GLY A 166 6.76 -12.82 4.31
CA GLY A 166 7.07 -12.57 5.70
C GLY A 166 6.42 -13.63 6.61
N ILE A 167 7.22 -14.22 7.51
CA ILE A 167 6.71 -15.14 8.54
C ILE A 167 5.91 -14.31 9.54
N ARG A 168 4.62 -14.57 9.66
CA ARG A 168 3.72 -13.78 10.47
C ARG A 168 2.91 -14.62 11.44
N ALA A 169 2.89 -14.19 12.70
CA ALA A 169 1.96 -14.67 13.71
C ALA A 169 1.03 -13.52 14.09
N LYS A 170 -0.28 -13.67 13.87
CA LYS A 170 -1.28 -12.62 14.14
C LYS A 170 -1.65 -12.49 15.61
N GLN A 171 -1.23 -13.40 16.43
CA GLN A 171 -1.52 -13.40 17.85
C GLN A 171 -0.25 -13.02 18.62
N ARG A 172 -0.40 -12.09 19.57
CA ARG A 172 0.65 -11.76 20.53
C ARG A 172 1.03 -13.01 21.32
N ASN A 173 2.30 -13.20 21.55
CA ASN A 173 2.87 -14.31 22.35
C ASN A 173 2.57 -15.73 21.84
N LYS A 174 2.09 -15.87 20.59
CA LYS A 174 1.91 -17.17 19.94
C LYS A 174 2.64 -17.20 18.60
N GLY A 175 3.60 -18.09 18.48
CA GLY A 175 4.45 -18.27 17.30
C GLY A 175 5.66 -17.35 17.29
N ILE A 176 5.52 -16.03 17.29
CA ILE A 176 6.58 -15.06 17.55
C ILE A 176 6.24 -14.37 18.85
N VAL A 177 7.03 -14.60 19.88
CA VAL A 177 6.82 -14.01 21.21
C VAL A 177 7.55 -12.68 21.29
N ILE A 178 6.91 -11.68 21.88
CA ILE A 178 7.44 -10.33 22.09
C ILE A 178 7.53 -10.12 23.59
N CYS A 179 8.72 -9.87 24.12
CA CYS A 179 8.97 -9.70 25.55
C CYS A 179 9.96 -8.56 25.81
N ALA A 180 9.92 -8.05 27.03
CA ALA A 180 10.94 -7.16 27.58
C ALA A 180 11.92 -8.00 28.39
N GLN A 181 13.22 -7.75 28.24
CA GLN A 181 14.28 -8.33 29.04
C GLN A 181 15.39 -7.30 29.22
N GLU A 182 15.80 -7.03 30.47
CA GLU A 182 16.88 -6.07 30.78
C GLU A 182 16.73 -4.72 30.05
N ASN A 183 15.54 -4.12 30.12
CA ASN A 183 15.20 -2.89 29.40
C ASN A 183 15.41 -2.93 27.88
N SER A 184 15.43 -4.13 27.29
CA SER A 184 15.54 -4.33 25.85
C SER A 184 14.36 -5.13 25.28
N LEU A 185 14.03 -4.82 24.03
CA LEU A 185 12.96 -5.50 23.30
C LEU A 185 13.51 -6.79 22.68
N GLN A 186 12.97 -7.94 23.13
CA GLN A 186 13.38 -9.26 22.71
C GLN A 186 12.27 -10.02 21.97
N PHE A 187 12.68 -10.92 21.10
CA PHE A 187 11.80 -11.76 20.28
C PHE A 187 12.21 -13.22 20.39
N LYS A 188 11.23 -14.10 20.65
CA LYS A 188 11.48 -15.56 20.65
C LYS A 188 10.80 -16.21 19.46
N PHE A 189 11.54 -16.97 18.68
CA PHE A 189 11.05 -17.68 17.50
C PHE A 189 11.95 -18.88 17.13
N LEU A 190 11.38 -20.07 16.94
CA LEU A 190 12.09 -21.32 16.59
C LEU A 190 13.22 -21.68 17.57
N GLY A 191 13.01 -21.49 18.85
CA GLY A 191 14.04 -21.73 19.87
C GLY A 191 15.17 -20.68 19.87
N LEU A 192 15.06 -19.64 19.06
CA LEU A 192 15.98 -18.50 19.07
C LEU A 192 15.42 -17.41 19.98
N ASP A 193 16.31 -16.77 20.74
CA ASP A 193 16.05 -15.56 21.50
C ASP A 193 16.96 -14.46 20.95
N PHE A 194 16.37 -13.33 20.51
CA PHE A 194 17.15 -12.29 19.84
C PHE A 194 16.54 -10.89 20.01
N GLY A 195 17.42 -9.93 20.20
CA GLY A 195 17.08 -8.52 20.21
C GLY A 195 17.09 -7.87 18.83
N VAL A 196 17.01 -6.54 18.80
CA VAL A 196 17.01 -5.72 17.59
C VAL A 196 18.12 -4.69 17.64
N LYS A 197 18.56 -4.27 16.44
CA LYS A 197 19.53 -3.17 16.29
C LYS A 197 18.78 -1.85 16.27
N VAL A 198 19.05 -1.00 17.24
CA VAL A 198 18.53 0.36 17.31
C VAL A 198 19.45 1.27 16.50
N LYS A 199 18.91 2.05 15.58
CA LYS A 199 19.70 2.87 14.65
C LYS A 199 19.75 4.34 15.03
N ASP A 200 18.67 4.85 15.57
CA ASP A 200 18.52 6.28 15.87
C ASP A 200 17.65 6.51 17.11
N ARG A 201 17.65 7.75 17.59
CA ARG A 201 16.84 8.19 18.73
C ARG A 201 15.34 7.92 18.52
N PHE A 202 14.86 8.00 17.29
CA PHE A 202 13.46 7.72 16.99
C PHE A 202 13.10 6.24 17.28
N GLU A 203 13.92 5.29 16.80
CA GLU A 203 13.70 3.85 17.10
C GLU A 203 13.80 3.60 18.60
N GLN A 204 14.71 4.29 19.30
CA GLN A 204 14.87 4.18 20.75
C GLN A 204 13.63 4.67 21.51
N GLU A 205 13.07 5.82 21.14
CA GLU A 205 11.86 6.37 21.76
C GLU A 205 10.61 5.50 21.49
N GLU A 206 10.48 4.94 20.29
CA GLU A 206 9.42 3.99 19.97
C GLU A 206 9.52 2.71 20.81
N ILE A 207 10.73 2.16 20.94
CA ILE A 207 10.98 0.97 21.76
C ILE A 207 10.70 1.26 23.23
N ARG A 208 11.09 2.43 23.75
CA ARG A 208 10.79 2.81 25.14
C ARG A 208 9.29 2.80 25.42
N GLY A 209 8.47 3.37 24.52
CA GLY A 209 7.00 3.32 24.67
C GLY A 209 6.46 1.88 24.67
N ILE A 210 7.03 0.99 23.84
CA ILE A 210 6.63 -0.41 23.80
C ILE A 210 7.02 -1.13 25.10
N LEU A 211 8.22 -0.87 25.66
CA LEU A 211 8.67 -1.46 26.90
C LEU A 211 7.78 -1.03 28.08
N GLN A 212 7.46 0.27 28.19
CA GLN A 212 6.52 0.79 29.18
C GLN A 212 5.17 0.07 29.12
N TYR A 213 4.62 -0.15 27.91
CA TYR A 213 3.38 -0.92 27.78
C TYR A 213 3.55 -2.37 28.24
N LEU A 214 4.68 -3.02 27.92
CA LEU A 214 4.93 -4.41 28.32
C LEU A 214 5.07 -4.58 29.83
N GLU A 215 5.55 -3.55 30.53
CA GLU A 215 5.68 -3.52 32.00
C GLU A 215 4.34 -3.33 32.71
N GLN A 216 3.50 -2.42 32.20
CA GLN A 216 2.25 -2.02 32.85
C GLN A 216 1.05 -2.03 31.88
N PRO A 217 0.71 -3.18 31.24
CA PRO A 217 -0.32 -3.23 30.21
C PRO A 217 -1.70 -2.84 30.73
N ASP A 218 -2.08 -3.31 31.91
CA ASP A 218 -3.43 -3.10 32.48
C ASP A 218 -3.67 -1.63 32.86
N VAL A 219 -2.64 -0.94 33.37
CA VAL A 219 -2.72 0.49 33.74
C VAL A 219 -2.90 1.33 32.48
N ILE A 220 -2.10 1.07 31.44
CA ILE A 220 -2.15 1.83 30.20
C ILE A 220 -3.46 1.56 29.43
N ASP A 221 -3.91 0.30 29.37
CA ASP A 221 -5.18 -0.06 28.74
C ASP A 221 -6.38 0.59 29.47
N LYS A 222 -6.34 0.68 30.81
CA LYS A 222 -7.37 1.34 31.62
C LYS A 222 -7.43 2.83 31.32
N GLN A 223 -6.30 3.53 31.35
CA GLN A 223 -6.20 4.94 30.99
C GLN A 223 -6.72 5.21 29.57
N ALA A 224 -6.36 4.35 28.62
CA ALA A 224 -6.79 4.48 27.22
C ALA A 224 -8.30 4.32 27.03
N VAL A 225 -8.93 3.41 27.78
CA VAL A 225 -10.39 3.20 27.77
C VAL A 225 -11.10 4.37 28.42
N GLU A 226 -10.61 4.91 29.53
CA GLU A 226 -11.17 6.08 30.23
C GLU A 226 -11.15 7.32 29.32
N GLU A 227 -10.03 7.60 28.64
CA GLU A 227 -9.93 8.69 27.67
C GLU A 227 -10.87 8.51 26.48
N PHE A 228 -10.97 7.29 25.98
CA PHE A 228 -11.88 6.96 24.87
C PHE A 228 -13.35 7.13 25.26
N GLN A 229 -13.72 6.81 26.49
CA GLN A 229 -15.08 7.02 26.98
C GLN A 229 -15.42 8.50 27.16
N LYS A 230 -14.49 9.29 27.75
CA LYS A 230 -14.71 10.72 28.03
C LYS A 230 -14.75 11.56 26.76
N ASN A 231 -13.78 11.38 25.88
CA ASN A 231 -13.47 12.31 24.80
C ASN A 231 -13.64 11.70 23.40
N ASN A 232 -13.97 10.40 23.29
CA ASN A 232 -13.95 9.63 22.04
C ASN A 232 -12.61 9.71 21.30
N ILE A 233 -11.51 9.90 22.04
CA ILE A 233 -10.13 10.03 21.52
C ILE A 233 -9.35 8.76 21.82
N CYS A 234 -8.70 8.19 20.79
CA CYS A 234 -7.77 7.08 20.96
C CYS A 234 -6.36 7.60 21.19
N ILE A 235 -5.87 7.48 22.42
CA ILE A 235 -4.46 7.79 22.76
C ILE A 235 -3.51 6.68 22.25
N SER A 236 -2.22 6.97 22.14
CA SER A 236 -1.21 5.98 21.71
C SER A 236 -0.73 5.13 22.88
N THR A 237 -1.15 3.88 22.95
CA THR A 237 -0.74 2.94 24.00
C THR A 237 0.63 2.31 23.77
N TYR A 238 1.15 2.32 22.56
CA TYR A 238 2.35 1.59 22.12
C TYR A 238 2.27 0.07 22.33
N ARG A 239 1.06 -0.47 22.42
CA ARG A 239 0.80 -1.89 22.54
C ARG A 239 1.34 -2.66 21.33
N PRO A 240 2.25 -3.63 21.51
CA PRO A 240 2.68 -4.50 20.42
C PRO A 240 1.55 -5.48 20.05
N CYS A 241 1.04 -5.39 18.83
CA CYS A 241 -0.06 -6.23 18.37
C CYS A 241 0.43 -7.60 17.87
N TYR A 242 1.40 -7.60 16.96
CA TYR A 242 2.04 -8.79 16.40
C TYR A 242 3.30 -8.42 15.62
N ALA A 243 4.17 -9.41 15.44
CA ALA A 243 5.38 -9.28 14.65
C ALA A 243 5.33 -10.07 13.35
N THR A 244 6.08 -9.60 12.35
CA THR A 244 6.32 -10.28 11.07
C THR A 244 7.82 -10.29 10.79
N LEU A 245 8.42 -11.47 10.66
CA LEU A 245 9.82 -11.60 10.27
C LEU A 245 9.95 -11.49 8.75
N VAL A 246 10.68 -10.52 8.28
CA VAL A 246 10.87 -10.24 6.84
C VAL A 246 12.30 -10.52 6.44
N CYS A 247 12.48 -11.58 5.65
CA CYS A 247 13.77 -12.01 5.13
C CYS A 247 14.14 -11.22 3.86
N LYS A 248 15.30 -10.57 3.85
CA LYS A 248 15.82 -9.81 2.70
C LYS A 248 17.27 -10.18 2.40
N LYS A 249 17.60 -10.38 1.13
CA LYS A 249 18.99 -10.46 0.67
C LYS A 249 19.38 -9.09 0.10
N ILE A 250 20.29 -8.39 0.80
CA ILE A 250 20.73 -7.03 0.43
C ILE A 250 22.23 -7.08 0.17
N ARG A 251 22.66 -6.74 -1.05
CA ARG A 251 24.08 -6.80 -1.47
C ARG A 251 24.72 -8.14 -1.12
N GLY A 252 24.02 -9.24 -1.40
CA GLY A 252 24.50 -10.60 -1.11
C GLY A 252 24.35 -11.06 0.36
N LYS A 253 24.20 -10.15 1.31
CA LYS A 253 24.10 -10.47 2.74
C LYS A 253 22.65 -10.76 3.15
N LEU A 254 22.44 -11.78 3.97
CA LEU A 254 21.15 -12.10 4.56
C LEU A 254 20.83 -11.13 5.69
N ARG A 255 19.62 -10.54 5.65
CA ARG A 255 19.09 -9.68 6.72
C ARG A 255 17.70 -10.10 7.10
N VAL A 256 17.40 -10.09 8.38
CA VAL A 256 16.07 -10.33 8.93
C VAL A 256 15.60 -9.04 9.59
N TYR A 257 14.40 -8.62 9.25
CA TYR A 257 13.75 -7.48 9.88
C TYR A 257 12.52 -7.94 10.63
N VAL A 258 12.34 -7.43 11.82
CA VAL A 258 11.10 -7.52 12.57
C VAL A 258 10.23 -6.32 12.17
N HIS A 259 9.13 -6.58 11.49
CA HIS A 259 8.08 -5.60 11.30
C HIS A 259 7.08 -5.74 12.44
N LEU A 260 7.22 -4.92 13.46
CA LEU A 260 6.37 -4.90 14.62
C LEU A 260 5.20 -3.96 14.39
N THR A 261 3.98 -4.49 14.44
CA THR A 261 2.77 -3.67 14.39
C THR A 261 2.45 -3.20 15.80
N VAL A 262 2.39 -1.89 15.98
CA VAL A 262 2.22 -1.20 17.26
C VAL A 262 0.94 -0.37 17.19
N GLU A 263 0.17 -0.36 18.25
CA GLU A 263 -1.04 0.43 18.40
C GLU A 263 -0.70 1.87 18.77
N GLY A 264 -1.35 2.81 18.10
CA GLY A 264 -1.13 4.24 18.25
C GLY A 264 -0.43 4.87 17.06
N ILE A 265 -0.23 6.18 17.16
CA ILE A 265 0.46 7.02 16.18
C ILE A 265 1.96 6.99 16.49
N SER A 266 2.77 6.84 15.44
CA SER A 266 4.23 6.88 15.56
C SER A 266 4.70 8.24 16.09
N LYS A 267 5.68 8.24 17.00
CA LYS A 267 6.27 9.46 17.55
C LYS A 267 6.84 10.36 16.46
N PRO A 268 6.84 11.69 16.65
CA PRO A 268 7.50 12.60 15.73
C PRO A 268 9.01 12.39 15.73
N LYS A 269 9.64 12.63 14.59
CA LYS A 269 11.11 12.61 14.50
C LYS A 269 11.69 13.97 14.87
N TYR A 270 12.69 13.96 15.72
CA TYR A 270 13.42 15.15 16.12
C TYR A 270 14.82 15.17 15.51
N ASP A 271 15.38 16.36 15.34
CA ASP A 271 16.76 16.56 14.97
C ASP A 271 17.68 16.48 16.23
N ARG A 272 18.98 16.69 16.05
CA ARG A 272 19.96 16.66 17.15
C ARG A 272 19.75 17.78 18.19
N TYR A 273 19.03 18.82 17.82
CA TYR A 273 18.76 19.97 18.69
C TYR A 273 17.41 19.88 19.42
N GLY A 274 16.65 18.79 19.21
CA GLY A 274 15.33 18.60 19.81
C GLY A 274 14.18 19.25 19.04
N ASN A 275 14.43 19.87 17.89
CA ASN A 275 13.37 20.42 17.05
C ASN A 275 12.71 19.33 16.19
N ARG A 276 11.43 19.47 15.88
CA ARG A 276 10.79 18.58 14.92
C ARG A 276 11.53 18.62 13.58
N LYS A 277 11.99 17.45 13.11
CA LYS A 277 12.71 17.30 11.85
C LYS A 277 11.92 17.77 10.63
N HIS A 278 10.60 17.68 10.68
CA HIS A 278 9.70 18.11 9.60
C HIS A 278 8.73 19.13 10.17
N ARG A 279 8.78 20.35 9.65
CA ARG A 279 7.87 21.44 10.00
C ARG A 279 6.42 21.04 9.68
N LEU A 280 5.47 21.57 10.43
CA LEU A 280 4.04 21.44 10.21
C LEU A 280 3.50 22.84 9.89
N GLY A 281 2.96 23.02 8.69
CA GLY A 281 2.30 24.23 8.26
C GLY A 281 0.83 24.25 8.65
N LYS A 282 0.19 25.42 8.45
CA LYS A 282 -1.25 25.63 8.56
C LYS A 282 -1.78 26.18 7.23
N GLY A 283 -3.05 25.99 6.95
CA GLY A 283 -3.74 26.47 5.77
C GLY A 283 -4.13 25.37 4.77
N ILE A 284 -4.86 25.76 3.75
CA ILE A 284 -5.41 24.84 2.73
C ILE A 284 -4.38 24.61 1.63
N ILE A 285 -4.27 23.36 1.20
CA ILE A 285 -3.49 22.94 0.02
C ILE A 285 -4.44 22.29 -0.97
N GLY A 286 -4.68 22.92 -2.11
CA GLY A 286 -5.32 22.28 -3.26
C GLY A 286 -4.28 21.54 -4.09
N CYS A 287 -4.51 20.25 -4.40
CA CYS A 287 -3.54 19.45 -5.13
C CYS A 287 -4.20 18.62 -6.25
N ASP A 288 -3.79 18.87 -7.50
CA ASP A 288 -4.09 17.97 -8.62
C ASP A 288 -2.98 16.92 -8.76
N ILE A 289 -3.34 15.66 -8.51
CA ILE A 289 -2.41 14.54 -8.58
C ILE A 289 -2.43 13.97 -10.00
N GLY A 290 -1.44 14.27 -10.82
CA GLY A 290 -1.21 13.67 -12.14
C GLY A 290 -0.69 12.23 -12.08
N THR A 291 -0.43 11.62 -13.23
CA THR A 291 0.25 10.32 -13.33
C THR A 291 1.77 10.44 -13.24
N GLN A 292 2.31 11.61 -13.47
CA GLN A 292 3.74 11.92 -13.47
C GLN A 292 4.08 13.09 -12.55
N THR A 293 3.23 14.10 -12.49
CA THR A 293 3.42 15.35 -11.78
C THR A 293 2.33 15.55 -10.74
N ILE A 294 2.59 16.39 -9.77
CA ILE A 294 1.61 17.00 -8.87
C ILE A 294 1.68 18.51 -9.06
N ALA A 295 0.51 19.13 -9.19
CA ALA A 295 0.36 20.57 -9.11
C ALA A 295 -0.29 20.89 -7.77
N TYR A 296 0.20 21.92 -7.09
CA TYR A 296 -0.33 22.32 -5.78
C TYR A 296 -0.40 23.84 -5.65
N THR A 297 -1.37 24.29 -4.89
CA THR A 297 -1.60 25.68 -4.54
C THR A 297 -1.87 25.77 -3.05
N SER A 298 -1.19 26.69 -2.36
CA SER A 298 -1.40 27.03 -0.96
C SER A 298 -1.50 28.54 -0.79
N ASP A 299 -1.70 29.02 0.43
CA ASP A 299 -1.74 30.44 0.74
C ASP A 299 -0.47 31.17 0.27
N ASN A 300 0.70 30.54 0.41
CA ASN A 300 1.99 31.18 0.20
C ASN A 300 2.64 30.83 -1.14
N GLU A 301 2.28 29.72 -1.77
CA GLU A 301 2.97 29.27 -2.97
C GLU A 301 2.12 28.40 -3.90
N VAL A 302 2.54 28.40 -5.16
CA VAL A 302 2.02 27.53 -6.24
C VAL A 302 3.18 26.78 -6.84
N GLY A 303 3.02 25.47 -7.08
CA GLY A 303 4.11 24.69 -7.62
C GLY A 303 3.68 23.50 -8.48
N LEU A 304 4.63 23.04 -9.29
CA LEU A 304 4.53 21.82 -10.08
C LEU A 304 5.76 20.96 -9.81
N ARG A 305 5.57 19.73 -9.36
CA ARG A 305 6.67 18.79 -9.07
C ARG A 305 6.51 17.49 -9.84
N ASN A 306 7.63 16.95 -10.30
CA ASN A 306 7.69 15.60 -10.84
C ASN A 306 7.75 14.59 -9.71
N LEU A 307 6.80 13.66 -9.64
CA LEU A 307 6.81 12.59 -8.66
C LEU A 307 8.03 11.68 -8.81
N ALA A 308 8.63 11.31 -7.70
CA ALA A 308 9.73 10.34 -7.63
C ALA A 308 10.98 10.70 -8.46
N GLU A 309 11.33 11.98 -8.56
CA GLU A 309 12.45 12.50 -9.38
C GLU A 309 13.76 12.71 -8.60
N ARG A 310 13.94 12.06 -7.46
CA ARG A 310 15.15 12.24 -6.65
C ARG A 310 16.35 11.49 -7.21
N GLY A 311 17.52 12.16 -7.26
CA GLY A 311 18.80 11.56 -7.59
C GLY A 311 19.02 11.37 -9.10
N SER A 312 19.14 10.13 -9.56
CA SER A 312 19.32 9.84 -10.98
C SER A 312 18.00 9.92 -11.76
N SER A 313 18.03 10.45 -12.97
CA SER A 313 16.84 10.55 -13.80
C SER A 313 16.22 9.15 -14.04
N ILE A 314 14.90 9.10 -14.10
CA ILE A 314 14.16 7.86 -14.40
C ILE A 314 14.60 7.28 -15.76
N GLN A 315 14.92 8.13 -16.74
CA GLN A 315 15.40 7.71 -18.06
C GLN A 315 16.75 6.97 -17.99
N VAL A 316 17.69 7.45 -17.20
CA VAL A 316 18.98 6.77 -16.98
C VAL A 316 18.78 5.41 -16.34
N ASN A 317 17.91 5.33 -15.35
CA ASN A 317 17.58 4.07 -14.68
C ASN A 317 16.92 3.07 -15.62
N GLU A 318 16.02 3.51 -16.49
CA GLU A 318 15.40 2.67 -17.52
C GLU A 318 16.41 2.17 -18.57
N ARG A 319 17.36 2.99 -18.96
CA ARG A 319 18.43 2.57 -19.88
C ARG A 319 19.28 1.47 -19.25
N ARG A 320 19.70 1.64 -18.00
CA ARG A 320 20.48 0.63 -17.26
C ARG A 320 19.70 -0.68 -17.11
N GLU A 321 18.44 -0.61 -16.75
CA GLU A 321 17.58 -1.78 -16.63
C GLU A 321 17.43 -2.53 -17.95
N ARG A 322 17.21 -1.83 -19.07
CA ARG A 322 17.15 -2.42 -20.41
C ARG A 322 18.43 -3.15 -20.80
N LEU A 323 19.61 -2.58 -20.47
CA LEU A 323 20.90 -3.23 -20.74
C LEU A 323 21.05 -4.54 -19.96
N ILE A 324 20.66 -4.55 -18.69
CA ILE A 324 20.68 -5.76 -17.86
C ILE A 324 19.73 -6.83 -18.44
N TYR A 325 18.51 -6.46 -18.82
CA TYR A 325 17.55 -7.38 -19.44
C TYR A 325 18.08 -7.97 -20.76
N ARG A 326 18.66 -7.16 -21.63
CA ARG A 326 19.27 -7.64 -22.89
C ARG A 326 20.40 -8.63 -22.61
N ALA A 327 21.26 -8.34 -21.64
CA ALA A 327 22.35 -9.26 -21.25
C ALA A 327 21.81 -10.57 -20.66
N MET A 328 20.74 -10.52 -19.85
CA MET A 328 20.07 -11.70 -19.32
C MET A 328 19.41 -12.53 -20.43
N ASP A 329 18.76 -11.89 -21.40
CA ASP A 329 18.11 -12.57 -22.52
C ASP A 329 19.15 -13.29 -23.40
N ARG A 330 20.24 -12.62 -23.76
CA ARG A 330 21.37 -13.27 -24.49
C ARG A 330 21.89 -14.49 -23.75
N SER A 331 22.19 -14.35 -22.45
CA SER A 331 22.69 -15.47 -21.64
C SER A 331 21.69 -16.62 -21.54
N LYS A 332 20.40 -16.31 -21.48
CA LYS A 332 19.31 -17.30 -21.44
C LYS A 332 19.17 -18.04 -22.76
N ARG A 333 19.29 -17.35 -23.90
CA ARG A 333 19.23 -17.95 -25.27
C ARG A 333 20.38 -18.92 -25.48
N VAL A 334 21.59 -18.50 -25.18
CA VAL A 334 22.79 -19.35 -25.33
C VAL A 334 22.70 -20.64 -24.51
N SER A 335 22.14 -20.55 -23.28
CA SER A 335 22.01 -21.72 -22.39
C SER A 335 20.82 -22.63 -22.71
N ASN A 336 19.93 -22.25 -23.63
CA ASN A 336 18.69 -22.97 -23.91
C ASN A 336 18.24 -22.83 -25.38
N PRO A 337 19.09 -23.14 -26.37
CA PRO A 337 18.74 -22.97 -27.77
C PRO A 337 17.49 -23.79 -28.16
N GLN A 338 17.30 -24.96 -27.57
CA GLN A 338 16.17 -25.85 -27.81
C GLN A 338 14.79 -25.26 -27.45
N ASN A 339 14.75 -24.17 -26.66
CA ASN A 339 13.52 -23.52 -26.25
C ASN A 339 13.07 -22.39 -27.19
N TYR A 340 13.82 -22.13 -28.25
CA TYR A 340 13.57 -21.07 -29.21
C TYR A 340 13.30 -21.62 -30.61
N ASN A 341 12.49 -20.93 -31.39
CA ASN A 341 12.30 -21.14 -32.81
C ASN A 341 13.42 -20.44 -33.59
N GLU A 342 13.56 -20.69 -34.90
CA GLU A 342 14.51 -20.05 -35.78
C GLU A 342 14.37 -18.53 -35.85
N ASP A 343 13.14 -18.02 -35.79
CA ASP A 343 12.80 -16.59 -35.69
C ASP A 343 13.17 -15.97 -34.34
N GLY A 344 13.74 -16.72 -33.41
CA GLY A 344 14.13 -16.29 -32.07
C GLY A 344 12.97 -16.15 -31.11
N THR A 345 11.76 -16.52 -31.47
CA THR A 345 10.61 -16.57 -30.54
C THR A 345 10.68 -17.81 -29.64
N ILE A 346 10.02 -17.75 -28.50
CA ILE A 346 9.97 -18.88 -27.56
C ILE A 346 8.97 -19.92 -28.06
N ARG A 347 9.38 -21.18 -28.24
CA ARG A 347 8.51 -22.30 -28.64
C ARG A 347 7.28 -22.40 -27.73
N LYS A 348 6.16 -22.84 -28.23
CA LYS A 348 4.96 -23.15 -27.43
C LYS A 348 5.16 -24.46 -26.65
N GLY A 349 4.41 -24.67 -25.57
CA GLY A 349 4.43 -25.90 -24.77
C GLY A 349 5.34 -25.84 -23.53
N PRO A 350 5.45 -26.95 -22.76
CA PRO A 350 6.27 -27.02 -21.54
C PRO A 350 7.75 -26.92 -21.86
N LYS A 351 8.52 -26.25 -20.98
CA LYS A 351 9.93 -25.96 -21.15
C LYS A 351 10.73 -26.15 -19.87
N ARG A 352 11.92 -26.72 -19.99
CA ARG A 352 12.91 -26.71 -18.94
C ARG A 352 13.96 -25.63 -19.25
N TRP A 353 14.23 -24.75 -18.27
CA TRP A 353 15.16 -23.65 -18.41
C TRP A 353 16.43 -23.93 -17.58
N LYS A 354 17.57 -23.93 -18.23
CA LYS A 354 18.88 -23.92 -17.58
C LYS A 354 19.38 -22.48 -17.49
N TYR A 355 19.92 -22.11 -16.32
CA TYR A 355 20.43 -20.75 -16.09
C TYR A 355 21.92 -20.81 -15.78
N SER A 356 22.74 -20.17 -16.60
CA SER A 356 24.18 -20.05 -16.42
C SER A 356 24.52 -19.25 -15.15
N LYS A 357 25.73 -19.39 -14.63
CA LYS A 357 26.26 -18.55 -13.53
C LYS A 357 26.18 -17.06 -13.87
N ARG A 358 26.48 -16.70 -15.16
CA ARG A 358 26.36 -15.32 -15.66
C ARG A 358 24.92 -14.80 -15.57
N TYR A 359 23.93 -15.57 -16.00
CA TYR A 359 22.51 -15.21 -15.87
C TYR A 359 22.12 -14.97 -14.42
N GLN A 360 22.55 -15.84 -13.52
CA GLN A 360 22.24 -15.71 -12.08
C GLN A 360 22.85 -14.42 -11.48
N LYS A 361 24.11 -14.10 -11.79
CA LYS A 361 24.77 -12.84 -11.39
C LYS A 361 24.03 -11.61 -11.93
N LEU A 362 23.63 -11.62 -13.20
CA LEU A 362 22.84 -10.53 -13.81
C LEU A 362 21.46 -10.38 -13.13
N LYS A 363 20.82 -11.50 -12.82
CA LYS A 363 19.54 -11.50 -12.10
C LYS A 363 19.66 -10.90 -10.68
N GLU A 364 20.73 -11.19 -9.97
CA GLU A 364 21.01 -10.57 -8.66
C GLU A 364 21.27 -9.06 -8.81
N LYS A 365 22.08 -8.67 -9.80
CA LYS A 365 22.33 -7.26 -10.14
C LYS A 365 21.02 -6.51 -10.45
N HIS A 366 20.13 -7.11 -11.25
CA HIS A 366 18.83 -6.55 -11.56
C HIS A 366 17.94 -6.39 -10.31
N ARG A 367 17.90 -7.40 -9.42
CA ARG A 367 17.14 -7.34 -8.16
C ARG A 367 17.62 -6.19 -7.27
N GLU A 368 18.94 -6.06 -7.12
CA GLU A 368 19.52 -4.98 -6.31
C GLU A 368 19.24 -3.61 -6.90
N PHE A 369 19.35 -3.47 -8.22
CA PHE A 369 19.02 -2.25 -8.94
C PHE A 369 17.54 -1.87 -8.77
N SER A 370 16.63 -2.82 -8.94
CA SER A 370 15.18 -2.60 -8.72
C SER A 370 14.88 -2.22 -7.27
N ARG A 371 15.59 -2.80 -6.29
CA ARG A 371 15.46 -2.45 -4.87
C ARG A 371 15.88 -1.00 -4.62
N ILE A 372 17.04 -0.59 -5.12
CA ILE A 372 17.55 0.79 -4.98
C ILE A 372 16.58 1.78 -5.61
N ASN A 373 16.09 1.49 -6.82
CA ASN A 373 15.10 2.33 -7.50
C ASN A 373 13.80 2.48 -6.70
N ALA A 374 13.32 1.39 -6.09
CA ALA A 374 12.12 1.45 -5.24
C ALA A 374 12.35 2.31 -4.00
N VAL A 375 13.51 2.16 -3.33
CA VAL A 375 13.87 2.98 -2.16
C VAL A 375 13.95 4.45 -2.54
N ASN A 376 14.65 4.80 -3.62
CA ASN A 376 14.81 6.18 -4.06
C ASN A 376 13.46 6.84 -4.39
N ARG A 377 12.56 6.11 -5.10
CA ARG A 377 11.20 6.60 -5.38
C ARG A 377 10.39 6.85 -4.10
N HIS A 378 10.47 5.93 -3.14
CA HIS A 378 9.74 6.08 -1.88
C HIS A 378 10.29 7.24 -1.04
N LEU A 379 11.60 7.45 -1.03
CA LEU A 379 12.22 8.57 -0.33
C LEU A 379 11.81 9.91 -0.96
N SER A 380 11.90 10.04 -2.28
CA SER A 380 11.47 11.23 -3.00
C SER A 380 10.00 11.57 -2.70
N ILE A 381 9.11 10.57 -2.79
CA ILE A 381 7.70 10.78 -2.48
C ILE A 381 7.49 11.23 -1.03
N ARG A 382 8.23 10.67 -0.07
CA ARG A 382 8.12 11.10 1.33
C ARG A 382 8.63 12.52 1.54
N GLU A 383 9.63 12.96 0.79
CA GLU A 383 10.09 14.36 0.79
C GLU A 383 9.00 15.29 0.27
N ASP A 384 8.37 14.96 -0.85
CA ASP A 384 7.25 15.73 -1.40
C ASP A 384 6.09 15.81 -0.39
N VAL A 385 5.76 14.70 0.26
CA VAL A 385 4.70 14.65 1.30
C VAL A 385 5.05 15.50 2.53
N ASN A 386 6.30 15.44 3.01
CA ASN A 386 6.74 16.25 4.15
C ASN A 386 6.75 17.74 3.79
N TYR A 387 7.16 18.06 2.57
CA TYR A 387 7.14 19.42 2.07
C TYR A 387 5.70 19.97 2.00
N LEU A 388 4.76 19.23 1.42
CA LEU A 388 3.35 19.65 1.38
C LEU A 388 2.79 19.84 2.79
N ARG A 389 3.11 18.94 3.73
CA ARG A 389 2.67 19.09 5.12
C ARG A 389 3.31 20.29 5.83
N SER A 390 4.45 20.78 5.36
CA SER A 390 5.10 21.98 5.91
C SER A 390 4.48 23.30 5.46
N ILE A 391 3.62 23.28 4.44
CA ILE A 391 2.96 24.46 3.88
C ILE A 391 1.45 24.52 4.16
N GLY A 392 0.86 23.47 4.77
CA GLY A 392 -0.54 23.46 5.15
C GLY A 392 -0.93 22.22 5.94
N ASP A 393 -2.11 22.24 6.56
CA ASP A 393 -2.70 21.17 7.36
C ASP A 393 -4.02 20.60 6.79
N ILE A 394 -4.62 21.26 5.80
CA ILE A 394 -5.81 20.79 5.11
C ILE A 394 -5.43 20.46 3.66
N PHE A 395 -5.40 19.18 3.31
CA PHE A 395 -5.06 18.72 1.97
C PHE A 395 -6.31 18.34 1.19
N VAL A 396 -6.56 19.03 0.07
CA VAL A 396 -7.74 18.84 -0.79
C VAL A 396 -7.31 18.32 -2.15
N THR A 397 -7.93 17.25 -2.63
CA THR A 397 -7.63 16.63 -3.92
C THR A 397 -8.85 15.97 -4.55
N GLU A 398 -8.80 15.74 -5.87
CA GLU A 398 -9.77 14.91 -6.55
C GLU A 398 -9.53 13.42 -6.32
N PRO A 399 -10.59 12.57 -6.24
CA PRO A 399 -10.45 11.13 -6.06
C PRO A 399 -9.76 10.50 -7.27
N LYS A 400 -8.61 9.83 -7.07
CA LYS A 400 -7.84 9.23 -8.15
C LYS A 400 -7.67 7.72 -7.99
N ASN A 401 -8.16 6.97 -8.96
CA ASN A 401 -8.03 5.51 -8.96
C ASN A 401 -6.88 5.05 -9.88
N ALA A 402 -5.67 4.97 -9.33
CA ALA A 402 -4.47 4.49 -10.05
C ALA A 402 -4.65 3.10 -10.66
N LYS A 403 -5.42 2.19 -10.02
CA LYS A 403 -5.71 0.85 -10.56
C LYS A 403 -6.55 0.91 -11.82
N ARG A 404 -7.53 1.82 -11.88
CA ARG A 404 -8.37 2.03 -13.07
C ARG A 404 -7.54 2.56 -14.24
N LEU A 405 -6.62 3.48 -13.99
CA LEU A 405 -5.70 4.03 -15.00
C LEU A 405 -4.71 2.98 -15.54
N GLN A 406 -4.39 1.93 -14.79
CA GLN A 406 -3.53 0.84 -15.23
C GLN A 406 -4.27 -0.23 -16.06
N LYS A 407 -5.60 -0.21 -16.12
CA LYS A 407 -6.35 -1.22 -16.90
C LYS A 407 -5.98 -1.14 -18.39
N ARG A 408 -5.90 -2.30 -19.02
CA ARG A 408 -5.75 -2.39 -20.48
C ARG A 408 -7.03 -1.95 -21.15
N VAL A 409 -6.91 -1.20 -22.22
CA VAL A 409 -8.04 -0.85 -23.10
C VAL A 409 -8.53 -2.12 -23.78
N LYS A 410 -9.84 -2.30 -23.91
CA LYS A 410 -10.44 -3.47 -24.61
C LYS A 410 -10.03 -3.49 -26.08
N ASN A 411 -10.24 -2.38 -26.78
CA ASN A 411 -9.92 -2.22 -28.17
C ASN A 411 -8.73 -1.26 -28.34
N THR A 412 -7.85 -1.56 -29.27
CA THR A 412 -6.71 -0.71 -29.63
C THR A 412 -7.12 0.14 -30.84
N THR A 413 -6.72 1.41 -30.85
CA THR A 413 -6.85 2.31 -32.00
C THR A 413 -5.52 2.43 -32.72
N VAL A 414 -5.56 2.73 -34.00
CA VAL A 414 -4.38 3.04 -34.80
C VAL A 414 -3.97 4.49 -34.51
N ASN A 415 -2.67 4.76 -34.37
CA ASN A 415 -2.16 6.12 -34.19
C ASN A 415 -1.94 6.81 -35.55
N SER A 416 -1.58 8.11 -35.53
CA SER A 416 -1.29 8.91 -36.75
C SER A 416 -0.15 8.35 -37.62
N LYS A 417 0.67 7.42 -37.11
CA LYS A 417 1.75 6.73 -37.82
C LYS A 417 1.37 5.33 -38.31
N GLY A 418 0.08 5.00 -38.39
CA GLY A 418 -0.42 3.69 -38.82
C GLY A 418 -0.13 2.53 -37.85
N LYS A 419 0.44 2.76 -36.67
CA LYS A 419 0.77 1.72 -35.69
C LYS A 419 -0.31 1.59 -34.62
N MET A 420 -0.55 0.37 -34.17
CA MET A 420 -1.49 0.11 -33.07
C MET A 420 -1.04 0.77 -31.77
N ASN A 421 -1.93 1.50 -31.12
CA ASN A 421 -1.68 2.11 -29.82
C ASN A 421 -1.48 1.06 -28.71
N CYS A 422 -0.66 1.39 -27.74
CA CYS A 422 -0.42 0.52 -26.59
C CYS A 422 -1.70 0.34 -25.76
N LYS A 423 -2.06 -0.92 -25.45
CA LYS A 423 -3.20 -1.25 -24.58
C LYS A 423 -3.08 -0.71 -23.15
N LYS A 424 -1.87 -0.38 -22.70
CA LYS A 424 -1.58 0.24 -21.39
C LYS A 424 -1.09 1.67 -21.60
N ARG A 425 -1.98 2.65 -21.54
CA ARG A 425 -1.61 4.06 -21.77
C ARG A 425 -0.72 4.64 -20.67
N PHE A 426 -1.03 4.38 -19.40
CA PHE A 426 -0.35 5.01 -18.26
C PHE A 426 0.49 4.04 -17.40
N GLY A 427 0.58 2.77 -17.79
CA GLY A 427 1.22 1.75 -16.95
C GLY A 427 2.66 2.05 -16.58
N LYS A 428 3.46 2.62 -17.49
CA LYS A 428 4.85 2.97 -17.28
C LYS A 428 5.01 4.18 -16.35
N SER A 429 4.25 5.25 -16.60
CA SER A 429 4.23 6.44 -15.75
C SER A 429 3.85 6.10 -14.31
N ILE A 430 2.75 5.36 -14.13
CA ILE A 430 2.28 4.96 -12.80
C ILE A 430 3.30 4.06 -12.10
N GLN A 431 3.97 3.14 -12.82
CA GLN A 431 5.00 2.29 -12.25
C GLN A 431 6.23 3.10 -11.80
N ASN A 432 6.65 4.08 -12.59
CA ASN A 432 7.86 4.86 -12.33
C ASN A 432 7.62 5.97 -11.30
N ARG A 433 6.47 6.62 -11.36
CA ARG A 433 6.13 7.78 -10.53
C ARG A 433 5.33 7.45 -9.27
N CYS A 434 4.72 6.26 -9.20
CA CYS A 434 4.03 5.74 -8.01
C CYS A 434 2.96 6.70 -7.43
N CYS A 435 2.14 7.36 -8.29
CA CYS A 435 1.14 8.34 -7.86
C CYS A 435 0.14 7.79 -6.82
N GLY A 436 -0.25 6.52 -6.89
CA GLY A 436 -1.08 5.88 -5.86
C GLY A 436 -0.38 5.68 -4.52
N TYR A 437 0.94 5.51 -4.51
CA TYR A 437 1.72 5.51 -3.27
C TYR A 437 1.81 6.91 -2.67
N PHE A 438 2.02 7.94 -3.50
CA PHE A 438 2.00 9.34 -3.07
C PHE A 438 0.67 9.65 -2.36
N GLN A 439 -0.48 9.39 -3.00
CA GLN A 439 -1.79 9.64 -2.42
C GLN A 439 -1.96 8.98 -1.04
N SER A 440 -1.59 7.70 -0.91
CA SER A 440 -1.67 6.99 0.37
C SER A 440 -0.70 7.51 1.44
N GLN A 441 0.45 8.05 1.04
CA GLN A 441 1.41 8.64 1.98
C GLN A 441 0.97 10.04 2.45
N VAL A 442 0.37 10.85 1.56
CA VAL A 442 -0.24 12.14 1.93
C VAL A 442 -1.36 11.90 2.94
N GLU A 443 -2.34 11.05 2.62
CA GLU A 443 -3.45 10.72 3.51
C GLU A 443 -2.95 10.29 4.90
N ARG A 444 -1.99 9.34 4.93
CA ARG A 444 -1.40 8.86 6.17
C ARG A 444 -0.68 9.97 6.94
N LYS A 445 0.11 10.82 6.25
CA LYS A 445 0.90 11.87 6.89
C LYS A 445 0.00 12.92 7.51
N PHE A 446 -0.99 13.42 6.79
CA PHE A 446 -1.90 14.43 7.29
C PHE A 446 -2.68 13.90 8.50
N LYS A 447 -3.32 12.74 8.41
CA LYS A 447 -4.02 12.11 9.54
C LYS A 447 -3.11 11.90 10.76
N SER A 448 -1.87 11.44 10.56
CA SER A 448 -0.94 11.18 11.68
C SER A 448 -0.31 12.45 12.28
N THR A 449 -0.56 13.63 11.75
CA THR A 449 -0.05 14.91 12.24
C THR A 449 -1.17 15.93 12.46
N GLU A 450 -2.36 15.45 12.86
CA GLU A 450 -3.53 16.27 13.19
C GLU A 450 -4.00 17.16 12.04
N GLY A 451 -3.64 16.81 10.81
CA GLY A 451 -4.12 17.49 9.61
C GLY A 451 -5.30 16.75 9.00
N THR A 452 -5.96 17.40 8.05
CA THR A 452 -7.11 16.91 7.32
C THR A 452 -6.72 16.48 5.91
N TYR A 453 -7.13 15.28 5.49
CA TYR A 453 -7.05 14.82 4.11
C TYR A 453 -8.46 14.70 3.55
N TRP A 454 -8.72 15.35 2.44
CA TRP A 454 -10.05 15.44 1.88
C TRP A 454 -10.07 15.19 0.37
N GLU A 455 -10.89 14.23 -0.06
CA GLU A 455 -11.21 13.99 -1.46
C GLU A 455 -12.56 14.65 -1.80
N VAL A 456 -12.56 15.57 -2.77
CA VAL A 456 -13.78 16.20 -3.25
C VAL A 456 -14.66 15.20 -4.00
N SER A 457 -15.93 15.51 -4.20
CA SER A 457 -16.85 14.69 -4.99
C SER A 457 -16.43 14.64 -6.46
N ASN A 458 -16.88 13.60 -7.19
CA ASN A 458 -16.60 13.49 -8.63
C ASN A 458 -17.24 14.63 -9.45
N ASP A 459 -18.23 15.31 -8.87
CA ASP A 459 -18.96 16.40 -9.53
C ASP A 459 -18.25 17.75 -9.42
N TYR A 460 -17.18 17.82 -8.63
CA TYR A 460 -16.37 19.03 -8.45
C TYR A 460 -15.70 19.48 -9.75
N ARG A 461 -15.16 18.55 -10.55
CA ARG A 461 -14.62 18.75 -11.91
C ARG A 461 -13.69 19.97 -12.04
N ALA A 462 -12.74 20.16 -11.12
CA ALA A 462 -11.83 21.30 -11.12
C ALA A 462 -11.17 21.58 -12.48
N SER A 463 -10.80 20.55 -13.24
CA SER A 463 -10.17 20.70 -14.55
C SER A 463 -11.08 21.22 -15.67
N GLN A 464 -12.38 21.37 -15.42
CA GLN A 464 -13.37 21.80 -16.42
C GLN A 464 -14.03 23.14 -16.08
N TYR A 465 -14.00 23.56 -14.82
CA TYR A 465 -14.64 24.78 -14.37
C TYR A 465 -13.85 26.03 -14.79
N ASP A 466 -14.53 27.04 -15.28
CA ASP A 466 -14.02 28.39 -15.56
C ASP A 466 -14.69 29.35 -14.56
N HIS A 467 -13.91 29.85 -13.59
CA HIS A 467 -14.45 30.71 -12.54
C HIS A 467 -14.75 32.13 -13.02
N THR A 468 -14.21 32.54 -14.19
CA THR A 468 -14.46 33.86 -14.75
C THR A 468 -15.82 33.95 -15.47
N ALA A 469 -16.21 32.85 -16.14
CA ALA A 469 -17.53 32.71 -16.77
C ALA A 469 -18.57 31.98 -15.93
N ASP A 470 -18.16 31.38 -14.81
CA ASP A 470 -18.99 30.50 -13.95
C ASP A 470 -19.56 29.28 -14.69
N GLU A 471 -18.79 28.72 -15.62
CA GLU A 471 -19.23 27.63 -16.49
C GLU A 471 -18.29 26.41 -16.47
N TYR A 472 -18.84 25.23 -16.79
CA TYR A 472 -18.08 24.00 -16.96
C TYR A 472 -17.77 23.74 -18.44
N ILE A 473 -16.55 24.02 -18.87
CA ILE A 473 -16.09 23.87 -20.26
C ILE A 473 -15.22 22.60 -20.38
N LYS A 474 -15.66 21.66 -21.22
CA LYS A 474 -14.90 20.43 -21.48
C LYS A 474 -13.70 20.72 -22.38
N LYS A 475 -12.48 20.51 -21.84
CA LYS A 475 -11.21 20.78 -22.51
C LYS A 475 -10.53 19.51 -22.99
N LYS A 476 -9.81 19.54 -24.14
CA LYS A 476 -9.02 18.38 -24.61
C LYS A 476 -7.86 18.10 -23.66
N LEU A 477 -7.64 16.84 -23.28
CA LEU A 477 -6.57 16.42 -22.37
C LEU A 477 -5.15 16.73 -22.86
N SER A 478 -4.97 16.86 -24.17
CA SER A 478 -3.68 17.21 -24.79
C SER A 478 -3.34 18.69 -24.65
N LYS A 479 -4.35 19.57 -24.44
CA LYS A 479 -4.14 21.02 -24.32
C LYS A 479 -3.74 21.34 -22.89
N ARG A 480 -2.45 21.67 -22.67
CA ARG A 480 -1.87 21.96 -21.36
C ARG A 480 -2.05 23.41 -20.92
N MET A 481 -2.05 24.34 -21.89
CA MET A 481 -2.32 25.75 -21.70
C MET A 481 -3.66 26.09 -22.37
N TYR A 482 -4.45 26.93 -21.73
CA TYR A 482 -5.70 27.43 -22.30
C TYR A 482 -6.05 28.83 -21.76
N SER A 483 -6.83 29.60 -22.52
CA SER A 483 -7.40 30.86 -22.06
C SER A 483 -8.69 30.63 -21.29
N LEU A 484 -8.85 31.33 -20.20
CA LEU A 484 -10.13 31.54 -19.53
C LEU A 484 -10.97 32.53 -20.33
N SER A 485 -12.23 32.70 -19.96
CA SER A 485 -13.17 33.60 -20.68
C SER A 485 -12.77 35.06 -20.56
N ASP A 486 -12.02 35.47 -19.56
CA ASP A 486 -11.42 36.81 -19.40
C ASP A 486 -10.10 37.00 -20.19
N GLY A 487 -9.70 36.03 -21.02
CA GLY A 487 -8.45 36.06 -21.77
C GLY A 487 -7.20 35.60 -20.96
N THR A 488 -7.32 35.33 -19.69
CA THR A 488 -6.18 34.88 -18.85
C THR A 488 -5.69 33.50 -19.27
N ILE A 489 -4.40 33.37 -19.62
CA ILE A 489 -3.79 32.11 -20.02
C ILE A 489 -3.34 31.36 -18.76
N VAL A 490 -3.81 30.12 -18.56
CA VAL A 490 -3.52 29.28 -17.43
C VAL A 490 -2.97 27.92 -17.83
N GLN A 491 -2.08 27.36 -17.00
CA GLN A 491 -1.66 25.97 -17.10
C GLN A 491 -2.70 25.09 -16.40
N ARG A 492 -3.21 24.09 -17.09
CA ARG A 492 -4.35 23.27 -16.70
C ARG A 492 -4.23 22.65 -15.30
N ASP A 493 -3.10 21.99 -15.03
CA ASP A 493 -2.93 21.23 -13.80
C ASP A 493 -2.77 22.18 -12.58
N TRP A 494 -2.14 23.34 -12.77
CA TRP A 494 -2.08 24.40 -11.76
C TRP A 494 -3.43 25.03 -11.49
N TYR A 495 -4.14 25.35 -12.55
CA TYR A 495 -5.47 25.92 -12.41
C TYR A 495 -6.43 24.96 -11.68
N SER A 496 -6.33 23.65 -11.97
CA SER A 496 -7.08 22.64 -11.21
C SER A 496 -6.70 22.64 -9.74
N SER A 497 -5.41 22.78 -9.41
CA SER A 497 -4.96 22.85 -8.01
C SER A 497 -5.42 24.13 -7.31
N TYR A 498 -5.49 25.25 -8.04
CA TYR A 498 -6.02 26.50 -7.53
C TYR A 498 -7.51 26.40 -7.20
N LEU A 499 -8.31 25.81 -8.07
CA LEU A 499 -9.74 25.61 -7.81
C LEU A 499 -9.98 24.66 -6.61
N LEU A 500 -9.10 23.66 -6.41
CA LEU A 500 -9.13 22.81 -5.22
C LEU A 500 -8.73 23.56 -3.94
N TYR A 501 -7.85 24.54 -4.04
CA TYR A 501 -7.50 25.44 -2.94
C TYR A 501 -8.64 26.41 -2.59
N CYS A 502 -9.41 26.86 -3.60
CA CYS A 502 -10.56 27.74 -3.42
C CYS A 502 -11.84 27.00 -3.00
N ILE A 503 -11.71 25.87 -2.30
CA ILE A 503 -12.88 25.16 -1.77
C ILE A 503 -13.45 25.85 -0.53
N SER A 504 -14.77 25.92 -0.44
CA SER A 504 -15.45 26.20 0.82
C SER A 504 -15.45 24.95 1.70
N LEU A 505 -14.93 25.07 2.92
CA LEU A 505 -14.87 23.96 3.89
C LEU A 505 -16.25 23.54 4.39
N GLU A 506 -17.22 24.47 4.37
CA GLU A 506 -18.61 24.25 4.81
C GLU A 506 -19.42 23.54 3.74
N THR A 507 -19.51 24.15 2.55
CA THR A 507 -20.36 23.67 1.46
C THR A 507 -19.75 22.54 0.64
N LYS A 508 -18.44 22.34 0.74
CA LYS A 508 -17.64 21.37 -0.07
C LYS A 508 -17.68 21.62 -1.57
N LYS A 509 -17.99 22.87 -1.95
CA LYS A 509 -18.05 23.34 -3.34
C LYS A 509 -16.98 24.40 -3.59
N ILE A 510 -16.81 24.79 -4.84
CA ILE A 510 -15.92 25.89 -5.22
C ILE A 510 -16.46 27.19 -4.60
N ASP A 511 -15.60 27.89 -3.87
CA ASP A 511 -15.88 29.20 -3.33
C ASP A 511 -15.56 30.25 -4.42
N LYS A 512 -16.61 30.78 -5.03
CA LYS A 512 -16.52 31.72 -6.17
C LYS A 512 -15.89 33.04 -5.76
N GLU A 513 -16.21 33.54 -4.58
CA GLU A 513 -15.63 34.80 -4.06
C GLU A 513 -14.14 34.64 -3.79
N LYS A 514 -13.76 33.57 -3.15
CA LYS A 514 -12.35 33.24 -2.93
C LYS A 514 -11.57 33.09 -4.24
N CYS A 515 -12.19 32.53 -5.29
CA CYS A 515 -11.58 32.45 -6.61
C CYS A 515 -11.38 33.83 -7.24
N ARG A 516 -12.34 34.76 -7.11
CA ARG A 516 -12.26 36.12 -7.66
C ARG A 516 -11.28 37.00 -6.87
N ASN A 517 -11.38 37.02 -5.55
CA ASN A 517 -10.57 37.88 -4.67
C ASN A 517 -9.07 37.54 -4.69
N ASN A 518 -8.72 36.26 -4.91
CA ASN A 518 -7.32 35.84 -5.00
C ASN A 518 -6.68 36.03 -6.39
N ASN A 519 -7.43 36.49 -7.39
CA ASN A 519 -6.93 36.66 -8.77
C ASN A 519 -5.81 37.73 -8.89
N GLY A 520 -5.83 38.79 -8.07
CA GLY A 520 -4.84 39.87 -8.10
C GLY A 520 -3.45 39.42 -7.60
N ILE A 521 -3.41 38.65 -6.53
CA ILE A 521 -2.16 38.20 -5.88
C ILE A 521 -1.49 37.07 -6.67
N LYS A 522 -2.24 36.34 -7.48
CA LYS A 522 -1.77 35.10 -8.12
C LYS A 522 -1.56 35.20 -9.63
N LYS A 523 -2.01 36.24 -10.32
CA LYS A 523 -1.70 36.45 -11.75
C LYS A 523 -0.20 36.46 -12.02
N GLU A 524 0.60 37.05 -11.17
CA GLU A 524 2.07 37.06 -11.31
C GLU A 524 2.70 35.69 -10.98
N ARG A 525 2.14 34.93 -10.01
CA ARG A 525 2.65 33.61 -9.62
C ARG A 525 2.29 32.51 -10.61
N PHE A 526 1.22 32.67 -11.39
CA PHE A 526 0.85 31.75 -12.49
C PHE A 526 1.65 31.99 -13.77
N ARG A 527 2.39 33.10 -13.90
CA ARG A 527 3.33 33.30 -15.00
C ARG A 527 4.56 32.44 -14.78
N ILE A 528 4.50 31.22 -15.29
CA ILE A 528 5.69 30.37 -15.35
C ILE A 528 6.66 30.99 -16.34
N PRO A 529 7.93 31.18 -15.98
CA PRO A 529 8.95 31.45 -16.98
C PRO A 529 8.93 30.31 -18.02
N LEU A 530 8.79 30.66 -19.30
CA LEU A 530 8.69 29.70 -20.42
C LEU A 530 9.80 28.64 -20.45
N TRP A 531 10.98 28.94 -19.85
CA TRP A 531 12.11 28.00 -19.75
C TRP A 531 11.89 26.86 -18.75
N LYS A 532 10.96 26.98 -17.76
CA LYS A 532 10.54 25.90 -16.87
C LYS A 532 9.50 24.95 -17.49
N LEU A 533 8.95 25.32 -18.64
CA LEU A 533 7.92 24.55 -19.35
C LEU A 533 8.47 23.52 -20.35
N LYS A 534 9.81 23.42 -20.52
CA LYS A 534 10.40 22.29 -21.26
C LYS A 534 10.30 21.01 -20.43
N LEU A 535 9.10 20.45 -20.42
CA LEU A 535 8.80 19.07 -20.01
C LEU A 535 8.68 18.16 -21.21
#